data_afa92d83cd01cb9132b32a891a77ec68
#
_entry.id   afa92d83cd01cb9132b32a891a77ec68
#
_cell.length_a   1.000
_cell.length_b   1.000
_cell.length_c   1.000
_cell.angle_alpha   90.00
_cell.angle_beta   90.00
_cell.angle_gamma   90.00
#
_symmetry.space_group_name_H-M   'P 1'
#
loop_
_entity.id
_entity.type
_entity.pdbx_description
1 polymer ?
#
loop_
_entity_poly.entity_id
_entity_poly.type
_entity_poly.pdbx_seq_one_letter_code
_entity_poly.pdbx_strand_id
1 'polypeptide(L)'
;VNPLLSTREWLIQPDALRSMAASLRGLVDRGGFLPKQPPESSLLSVEDGVGVVSIEGPILRKPDLFARVFFGATSSEEIGAALREAGSRDDIKAVFLNIDSPGGTVAGTPELAGAVAALDAIKPVYAFSSGLMASAAYWVASQARAIYATPSAQVGSIGVVQAVIDNSTALDKAGIKVEVFSVGKYKAMGAPGTPLTDDQRELINSNLAEIAGEFHAAVLAKGRSIPAEAMEGQTFSGKQAQRYNLAGMVPDRAEAMRRLRVYHASVDTGSRAMTTALEDQLLEARTQVDDLARDHKAQADLLAEASATQDSLRGEVALLTAELETLKAERDAAKGESTTLQSRLADLQASQADFDKRVQIEVARVVASTGTTLPARVTPAGDATQAADLHAQFAAITDPTAQTLFWRKL
;
A
#
# COMPACT_ATOMS: atom_id res chain seq x y z
N VAL A 1 17.66 7.59 13.30
CA VAL A 1 16.63 6.55 13.01
C VAL A 1 17.31 5.20 13.15
N ASN A 2 16.75 4.32 13.98
CA ASN A 2 17.37 3.03 14.30
C ASN A 2 17.33 2.13 13.05
N PRO A 3 18.45 1.62 12.55
CA PRO A 3 18.52 0.74 11.40
C PRO A 3 17.69 -0.56 11.57
N LEU A 4 17.34 -0.93 12.81
CA LEU A 4 16.51 -2.10 13.10
C LEU A 4 15.07 -1.99 12.53
N LEU A 5 14.57 -0.78 12.27
CA LEU A 5 13.22 -0.57 11.74
C LEU A 5 13.18 -0.37 10.23
N SER A 6 14.32 -0.12 9.58
CA SER A 6 14.37 0.26 8.16
C SER A 6 14.75 -0.88 7.21
N THR A 7 15.12 -2.06 7.71
CA THR A 7 15.68 -3.14 6.88
C THR A 7 14.90 -4.47 6.93
N ARG A 8 13.73 -4.49 7.58
CA ARG A 8 12.92 -5.70 7.74
C ARG A 8 11.52 -5.49 7.19
N GLU A 9 10.96 -6.52 6.58
CA GLU A 9 9.54 -6.56 6.27
C GLU A 9 8.74 -6.76 7.56
N TRP A 10 7.68 -5.96 7.70
CA TRP A 10 6.84 -5.94 8.87
C TRP A 10 5.41 -6.36 8.55
N LEU A 11 4.93 -7.29 9.33
CA LEU A 11 3.51 -7.61 9.51
C LEU A 11 3.08 -6.99 10.85
N ILE A 12 3.06 -5.67 10.93
CA ILE A 12 2.74 -4.91 12.14
C ILE A 12 1.78 -3.76 11.83
N GLN A 13 0.88 -3.51 12.73
CA GLN A 13 -0.03 -2.38 12.61
C GLN A 13 0.76 -1.05 12.58
N PRO A 14 0.47 -0.13 11.64
CA PRO A 14 1.30 1.06 11.38
C PRO A 14 1.48 1.99 12.59
N ASP A 15 0.47 2.12 13.46
CA ASP A 15 0.57 2.95 14.66
C ASP A 15 1.54 2.37 15.68
N ALA A 16 1.58 1.04 15.82
CA ALA A 16 2.54 0.37 16.67
C ALA A 16 3.97 0.56 16.18
N LEU A 17 4.20 0.48 14.86
CA LEU A 17 5.53 0.78 14.29
C LEU A 17 5.96 2.22 14.57
N ARG A 18 5.03 3.18 14.45
CA ARG A 18 5.29 4.59 14.81
C ARG A 18 5.61 4.76 16.29
N SER A 19 4.88 4.10 17.18
CA SER A 19 5.09 4.14 18.63
C SER A 19 6.44 3.54 19.02
N MET A 20 6.85 2.43 18.42
CA MET A 20 8.17 1.83 18.60
C MET A 20 9.29 2.81 18.19
N ALA A 21 9.15 3.45 17.04
CA ALA A 21 10.10 4.43 16.55
C ALA A 21 10.21 5.66 17.47
N ALA A 22 9.11 6.12 18.05
CA ALA A 22 9.07 7.24 18.99
C ALA A 22 9.71 6.87 20.35
N SER A 23 9.43 5.66 20.85
CA SER A 23 10.03 5.14 22.09
C SER A 23 11.55 5.02 21.99
N LEU A 24 12.07 4.58 20.84
CA LEU A 24 13.50 4.52 20.57
C LEU A 24 14.16 5.90 20.61
N ARG A 25 13.54 6.93 20.02
CA ARG A 25 14.05 8.31 20.09
C ARG A 25 14.10 8.82 21.53
N GLY A 26 13.01 8.66 22.28
CA GLY A 26 12.94 9.09 23.67
C GLY A 26 13.91 8.36 24.61
N LEU A 27 14.40 7.16 24.23
CA LEU A 27 15.42 6.43 24.97
C LEU A 27 16.83 6.98 24.72
N VAL A 28 17.15 7.24 23.45
CA VAL A 28 18.43 7.86 23.06
C VAL A 28 18.58 9.22 23.73
N ASP A 29 17.51 10.02 23.77
CA ASP A 29 17.50 11.35 24.37
C ASP A 29 17.71 11.33 25.92
N ARG A 30 17.39 10.19 26.59
CA ARG A 30 17.48 10.02 28.04
C ARG A 30 18.74 9.30 28.55
N GLY A 31 19.70 9.01 27.67
CA GLY A 31 20.99 8.42 28.08
C GLY A 31 20.98 6.95 28.44
N GLY A 32 19.99 6.20 27.97
CA GLY A 32 20.01 4.73 27.85
C GLY A 32 20.22 3.93 29.13
N PHE A 33 19.21 3.82 30.02
CA PHE A 33 19.24 2.87 31.11
C PHE A 33 18.50 1.59 30.70
N LEU A 34 19.17 0.43 30.67
CA LEU A 34 18.55 -0.86 30.45
C LEU A 34 17.90 -1.32 31.76
N PRO A 35 16.56 -1.55 31.80
CA PRO A 35 15.92 -2.12 32.96
C PRO A 35 16.32 -3.58 33.14
N LYS A 36 16.09 -4.11 34.36
CA LYS A 36 16.30 -5.53 34.64
C LYS A 36 15.42 -6.41 33.72
N GLN A 37 15.95 -7.57 33.38
CA GLN A 37 15.25 -8.59 32.61
C GLN A 37 13.86 -8.83 33.23
N PRO A 38 12.77 -8.80 32.44
CA PRO A 38 11.47 -9.15 32.95
C PRO A 38 11.50 -10.61 33.44
N PRO A 39 10.74 -10.97 34.47
CA PRO A 39 10.65 -12.36 34.92
C PRO A 39 10.21 -13.25 33.75
N GLU A 40 10.83 -14.42 33.63
CA GLU A 40 10.38 -15.45 32.69
C GLU A 40 8.97 -15.88 33.12
N SER A 41 7.95 -15.30 32.50
CA SER A 41 6.58 -15.81 32.63
C SER A 41 6.39 -16.92 31.59
N SER A 42 5.92 -18.08 32.04
CA SER A 42 5.51 -19.14 31.10
C SER A 42 4.41 -18.60 30.19
N LEU A 43 4.61 -18.67 28.88
CA LEU A 43 3.60 -18.27 27.90
C LEU A 43 2.38 -19.21 27.93
N LEU A 44 2.52 -20.43 28.47
CA LEU A 44 1.48 -21.43 28.59
C LEU A 44 1.01 -21.53 30.06
N SER A 45 -0.26 -21.31 30.29
CA SER A 45 -0.96 -21.64 31.52
C SER A 45 -2.08 -22.65 31.23
N VAL A 46 -2.60 -23.29 32.28
CA VAL A 46 -3.69 -24.28 32.11
C VAL A 46 -4.88 -23.83 32.96
N GLU A 47 -6.05 -23.69 32.34
CA GLU A 47 -7.30 -23.31 32.96
C GLU A 47 -8.36 -24.41 32.68
N ASP A 48 -8.66 -25.27 33.64
CA ASP A 48 -9.67 -26.36 33.55
C ASP A 48 -9.50 -27.23 32.28
N GLY A 49 -8.29 -27.70 32.03
CA GLY A 49 -7.98 -28.55 30.86
C GLY A 49 -7.83 -27.81 29.54
N VAL A 50 -7.90 -26.48 29.57
CA VAL A 50 -7.58 -25.63 28.41
C VAL A 50 -6.19 -25.00 28.58
N GLY A 51 -5.32 -25.23 27.64
CA GLY A 51 -4.02 -24.53 27.57
C GLY A 51 -4.23 -23.11 27.06
N VAL A 52 -3.89 -22.12 27.87
CA VAL A 52 -3.96 -20.70 27.49
C VAL A 52 -2.56 -20.25 27.11
N VAL A 53 -2.40 -19.82 25.85
CA VAL A 53 -1.16 -19.23 25.33
C VAL A 53 -1.38 -17.74 25.14
N SER A 54 -0.66 -16.91 25.90
CA SER A 54 -0.71 -15.45 25.79
C SER A 54 0.28 -14.94 24.72
N ILE A 55 -0.25 -14.12 23.81
CA ILE A 55 0.54 -13.47 22.73
C ILE A 55 0.35 -11.96 22.89
N GLU A 56 1.33 -11.33 23.52
CA GLU A 56 1.27 -9.90 23.85
C GLU A 56 2.41 -9.13 23.17
N GLY A 57 2.13 -7.89 22.77
CA GLY A 57 3.09 -7.00 22.13
C GLY A 57 3.54 -7.48 20.75
N PRO A 58 4.61 -6.85 20.19
CA PRO A 58 5.12 -7.21 18.86
C PRO A 58 5.69 -8.63 18.81
N ILE A 59 5.32 -9.38 17.77
CA ILE A 59 5.83 -10.75 17.53
C ILE A 59 7.13 -10.65 16.73
N LEU A 60 8.24 -11.03 17.34
CA LEU A 60 9.55 -11.10 16.69
C LEU A 60 10.06 -12.54 16.73
N ARG A 61 10.86 -12.94 15.73
CA ARG A 61 11.39 -14.32 15.72
C ARG A 61 12.20 -14.62 16.98
N LYS A 62 13.18 -13.77 17.27
CA LYS A 62 14.06 -13.82 18.46
C LYS A 62 14.27 -12.40 18.97
N PRO A 63 13.38 -11.86 19.80
CA PRO A 63 13.56 -10.54 20.36
C PRO A 63 14.78 -10.53 21.30
N ASP A 64 15.63 -9.51 21.16
CA ASP A 64 16.68 -9.23 22.12
C ASP A 64 16.08 -8.66 23.43
N LEU A 65 16.91 -8.52 24.46
CA LEU A 65 16.48 -7.99 25.74
C LEU A 65 15.84 -6.60 25.61
N PHE A 66 16.39 -5.77 24.72
CA PHE A 66 15.85 -4.44 24.50
C PHE A 66 14.42 -4.48 23.92
N ALA A 67 14.20 -5.30 22.89
CA ALA A 67 12.87 -5.45 22.29
C ALA A 67 11.85 -5.99 23.30
N ARG A 68 12.25 -6.93 24.16
CA ARG A 68 11.38 -7.49 25.22
C ARG A 68 11.00 -6.45 26.26
N VAL A 69 11.98 -5.69 26.73
CA VAL A 69 11.79 -4.76 27.85
C VAL A 69 11.08 -3.48 27.41
N PHE A 70 11.46 -2.91 26.28
CA PHE A 70 10.93 -1.61 25.85
C PHE A 70 9.69 -1.71 24.98
N PHE A 71 9.49 -2.81 24.28
CA PHE A 71 8.35 -2.98 23.39
C PHE A 71 7.41 -4.10 23.81
N GLY A 72 7.76 -4.83 24.88
CA GLY A 72 6.98 -6.00 25.30
C GLY A 72 6.98 -7.10 24.21
N ALA A 73 8.04 -7.18 23.41
CA ALA A 73 8.06 -8.10 22.27
C ALA A 73 8.08 -9.56 22.72
N THR A 74 7.23 -10.37 22.09
CA THR A 74 7.14 -11.82 22.31
C THR A 74 7.84 -12.58 21.18
N SER A 75 8.49 -13.70 21.52
CA SER A 75 9.20 -14.55 20.56
C SER A 75 8.24 -15.52 19.84
N SER A 76 8.23 -15.50 18.50
CA SER A 76 7.47 -16.52 17.75
C SER A 76 8.00 -17.94 17.96
N GLU A 77 9.30 -18.11 18.23
CA GLU A 77 9.88 -19.41 18.55
C GLU A 77 9.40 -19.92 19.94
N GLU A 78 9.30 -19.03 20.94
CA GLU A 78 8.78 -19.37 22.28
C GLU A 78 7.29 -19.65 22.26
N ILE A 79 6.51 -18.87 21.53
CA ILE A 79 5.07 -19.16 21.32
C ILE A 79 4.93 -20.52 20.65
N GLY A 80 5.71 -20.81 19.59
CA GLY A 80 5.71 -22.11 18.93
C GLY A 80 6.11 -23.26 19.84
N ALA A 81 7.03 -23.05 20.78
CA ALA A 81 7.39 -24.03 21.80
C ALA A 81 6.20 -24.28 22.77
N ALA A 82 5.55 -23.21 23.25
CA ALA A 82 4.37 -23.32 24.11
C ALA A 82 3.21 -24.06 23.42
N LEU A 83 3.01 -23.84 22.13
CA LEU A 83 2.01 -24.58 21.33
C LEU A 83 2.35 -26.06 21.21
N ARG A 84 3.62 -26.41 20.98
CA ARG A 84 4.05 -27.81 20.94
C ARG A 84 3.92 -28.47 22.29
N GLU A 85 4.29 -27.78 23.38
CA GLU A 85 4.07 -28.26 24.76
C GLU A 85 2.58 -28.52 25.00
N ALA A 86 1.69 -27.56 24.70
CA ALA A 86 0.26 -27.74 24.84
C ALA A 86 -0.26 -28.94 24.00
N GLY A 87 0.32 -29.16 22.83
CA GLY A 87 -0.01 -30.30 21.97
C GLY A 87 0.34 -31.64 22.57
N SER A 88 1.48 -31.76 23.26
CA SER A 88 2.02 -33.01 23.83
C SER A 88 1.41 -33.37 25.20
N ARG A 89 0.79 -32.43 25.89
CA ARG A 89 0.26 -32.64 27.24
C ARG A 89 -1.15 -33.26 27.23
N ASP A 90 -1.33 -34.39 27.93
CA ASP A 90 -2.61 -35.08 27.97
C ASP A 90 -3.66 -34.37 28.87
N ASP A 91 -3.23 -33.54 29.81
CA ASP A 91 -4.10 -32.74 30.66
C ASP A 91 -4.67 -31.50 29.94
N ILE A 92 -4.14 -31.15 28.77
CA ILE A 92 -4.65 -30.09 27.90
C ILE A 92 -5.47 -30.72 26.77
N LYS A 93 -6.76 -30.37 26.73
CA LYS A 93 -7.72 -30.90 25.75
C LYS A 93 -8.04 -29.93 24.61
N ALA A 94 -7.86 -28.65 24.85
CA ALA A 94 -8.10 -27.55 23.91
C ALA A 94 -7.10 -26.43 24.16
N VAL A 95 -6.90 -25.54 23.20
CA VAL A 95 -5.99 -24.41 23.36
C VAL A 95 -6.70 -23.09 23.06
N PHE A 96 -6.44 -22.11 23.91
CA PHE A 96 -6.96 -20.76 23.81
C PHE A 96 -5.80 -19.77 23.62
N LEU A 97 -5.75 -19.13 22.45
CA LEU A 97 -4.80 -18.07 22.17
C LEU A 97 -5.38 -16.75 22.64
N ASN A 98 -4.84 -16.20 23.73
CA ASN A 98 -5.19 -14.88 24.23
C ASN A 98 -4.26 -13.84 23.61
N ILE A 99 -4.78 -13.00 22.69
CA ILE A 99 -3.97 -12.15 21.81
C ILE A 99 -4.23 -10.69 22.12
N ASP A 100 -3.13 -9.95 22.39
CA ASP A 100 -3.09 -8.49 22.40
C ASP A 100 -1.80 -8.02 21.72
N SER A 101 -1.81 -8.05 20.37
CA SER A 101 -0.60 -7.88 19.58
C SER A 101 -0.86 -7.06 18.31
N PRO A 102 0.02 -6.08 18.01
CA PRO A 102 -0.03 -5.30 16.76
C PRO A 102 0.48 -6.08 15.53
N GLY A 103 0.93 -7.32 15.71
CA GLY A 103 1.68 -8.07 14.70
C GLY A 103 3.17 -8.07 14.96
N GLY A 104 4.01 -8.13 13.91
CA GLY A 104 5.45 -8.23 14.11
C GLY A 104 6.24 -8.36 12.82
N THR A 105 7.33 -9.14 12.84
CA THR A 105 8.14 -9.40 11.65
C THR A 105 7.55 -10.52 10.79
N VAL A 106 7.78 -10.47 9.48
CA VAL A 106 7.47 -11.57 8.57
C VAL A 106 8.19 -12.85 9.01
N ALA A 107 9.49 -12.72 9.29
CA ALA A 107 10.32 -13.85 9.72
C ALA A 107 9.78 -14.50 11.01
N GLY A 108 9.39 -15.76 10.94
CA GLY A 108 8.83 -16.57 12.02
C GLY A 108 7.31 -16.58 12.09
N THR A 109 6.61 -15.71 11.34
CA THR A 109 5.14 -15.66 11.34
C THR A 109 4.48 -16.82 10.59
N PRO A 110 4.91 -17.17 9.35
CA PRO A 110 4.36 -18.34 8.66
C PRO A 110 4.57 -19.64 9.43
N GLU A 111 5.75 -19.82 10.03
CA GLU A 111 6.07 -21.01 10.83
C GLU A 111 5.19 -21.09 12.09
N LEU A 112 4.97 -19.96 12.76
CA LEU A 112 4.09 -19.89 13.92
C LEU A 112 2.63 -20.16 13.52
N ALA A 113 2.17 -19.59 12.43
CA ALA A 113 0.85 -19.85 11.87
C ALA A 113 0.68 -21.35 11.54
N GLY A 114 1.69 -21.95 10.90
CA GLY A 114 1.73 -23.40 10.65
C GLY A 114 1.65 -24.24 11.93
N ALA A 115 2.30 -23.80 13.01
CA ALA A 115 2.22 -24.48 14.31
C ALA A 115 0.80 -24.42 14.91
N VAL A 116 0.10 -23.31 14.77
CA VAL A 116 -1.32 -23.21 15.19
C VAL A 116 -2.20 -24.13 14.34
N ALA A 117 -2.01 -24.16 13.02
CA ALA A 117 -2.78 -25.02 12.13
C ALA A 117 -2.55 -26.51 12.46
N ALA A 118 -1.31 -26.91 12.71
CA ALA A 118 -0.97 -28.28 13.09
C ALA A 118 -1.58 -28.66 14.46
N LEU A 119 -1.55 -27.74 15.42
CA LEU A 119 -2.18 -27.95 16.72
C LEU A 119 -3.70 -28.07 16.62
N ASP A 120 -4.35 -27.21 15.81
CA ASP A 120 -5.81 -27.27 15.60
C ASP A 120 -6.30 -28.57 14.95
N ALA A 121 -5.41 -29.28 14.24
CA ALA A 121 -5.74 -30.59 13.68
C ALA A 121 -5.86 -31.70 14.75
N ILE A 122 -5.19 -31.54 15.90
CA ILE A 122 -5.18 -32.53 17.00
C ILE A 122 -5.97 -32.09 18.24
N LYS A 123 -5.98 -30.80 18.55
CA LYS A 123 -6.72 -30.20 19.67
C LYS A 123 -7.35 -28.90 19.21
N PRO A 124 -8.64 -28.64 19.48
CA PRO A 124 -9.29 -27.43 19.02
C PRO A 124 -8.57 -26.18 19.55
N VAL A 125 -8.27 -25.25 18.65
CA VAL A 125 -7.62 -23.99 18.96
C VAL A 125 -8.59 -22.83 18.70
N TYR A 126 -8.84 -21.99 19.69
CA TYR A 126 -9.60 -20.76 19.57
C TYR A 126 -8.69 -19.56 19.80
N ALA A 127 -8.82 -18.54 18.98
CA ALA A 127 -8.16 -17.26 19.17
C ALA A 127 -9.14 -16.21 19.68
N PHE A 128 -8.69 -15.37 20.61
CA PHE A 128 -9.49 -14.32 21.21
C PHE A 128 -8.67 -13.06 21.41
N SER A 129 -9.32 -11.91 21.21
CA SER A 129 -8.77 -10.61 21.61
C SER A 129 -9.84 -9.70 22.20
N SER A 130 -9.49 -9.01 23.27
CA SER A 130 -10.21 -7.86 23.79
C SER A 130 -9.52 -6.52 23.50
N GLY A 131 -8.28 -6.57 22.98
CA GLY A 131 -7.43 -5.45 22.62
C GLY A 131 -7.13 -5.44 21.14
N LEU A 132 -5.94 -5.85 20.76
CA LEU A 132 -5.42 -5.79 19.41
C LEU A 132 -5.06 -7.19 18.88
N MET A 133 -5.57 -7.55 17.71
CA MET A 133 -5.24 -8.76 16.97
C MET A 133 -5.00 -8.37 15.51
N ALA A 134 -3.80 -7.86 15.22
CA ALA A 134 -3.53 -7.23 13.96
C ALA A 134 -2.33 -7.86 13.22
N SER A 135 -2.37 -7.84 11.91
CA SER A 135 -1.26 -8.18 11.01
C SER A 135 -0.69 -9.59 11.30
N ALA A 136 0.59 -9.77 11.64
CA ALA A 136 1.14 -11.10 11.97
C ALA A 136 0.33 -11.84 13.05
N ALA A 137 -0.19 -11.13 14.05
CA ALA A 137 -1.04 -11.72 15.08
C ALA A 137 -2.38 -12.23 14.51
N TYR A 138 -2.94 -11.52 13.54
CA TYR A 138 -4.13 -11.99 12.83
C TYR A 138 -3.81 -13.17 11.91
N TRP A 139 -2.65 -13.16 11.22
CA TRP A 139 -2.20 -14.32 10.44
C TRP A 139 -2.15 -15.59 11.29
N VAL A 140 -1.51 -15.50 12.46
CA VAL A 140 -1.43 -16.59 13.44
C VAL A 140 -2.83 -17.02 13.89
N ALA A 141 -3.66 -16.05 14.32
CA ALA A 141 -5.04 -16.31 14.76
C ALA A 141 -5.91 -16.92 13.66
N SER A 142 -5.67 -16.58 12.40
CA SER A 142 -6.42 -17.11 11.25
C SER A 142 -6.30 -18.61 11.08
N GLN A 143 -5.29 -19.24 11.68
CA GLN A 143 -5.10 -20.67 11.64
C GLN A 143 -5.84 -21.41 12.76
N ALA A 144 -6.42 -20.70 13.72
CA ALA A 144 -7.31 -21.27 14.72
C ALA A 144 -8.66 -21.66 14.11
N ARG A 145 -9.34 -22.61 14.73
CA ARG A 145 -10.68 -23.09 14.37
C ARG A 145 -11.73 -21.98 14.43
N ALA A 146 -11.66 -21.17 15.47
CA ALA A 146 -12.51 -19.99 15.62
C ALA A 146 -11.71 -18.80 16.13
N ILE A 147 -12.12 -17.61 15.69
CA ILE A 147 -11.57 -16.33 16.13
C ILE A 147 -12.71 -15.55 16.77
N TYR A 148 -12.47 -15.02 17.96
CA TYR A 148 -13.42 -14.17 18.66
C TYR A 148 -12.80 -12.84 19.07
N ALA A 149 -13.61 -11.80 19.06
CA ALA A 149 -13.20 -10.47 19.48
C ALA A 149 -14.31 -9.79 20.28
N THR A 150 -13.93 -8.97 21.25
CA THR A 150 -14.89 -8.06 21.90
C THR A 150 -15.31 -6.94 20.96
N PRO A 151 -16.45 -6.25 21.19
CA PRO A 151 -16.93 -5.18 20.30
C PRO A 151 -15.92 -4.06 20.06
N SER A 152 -15.06 -3.75 21.06
CA SER A 152 -14.05 -2.68 21.03
C SER A 152 -12.66 -3.13 20.56
N ALA A 153 -12.44 -4.44 20.45
CA ALA A 153 -11.15 -4.95 19.95
C ALA A 153 -10.87 -4.46 18.53
N GLN A 154 -9.60 -4.37 18.19
CA GLN A 154 -9.13 -4.03 16.84
C GLN A 154 -8.59 -5.28 16.16
N VAL A 155 -9.15 -5.63 15.01
CA VAL A 155 -8.84 -6.88 14.29
C VAL A 155 -8.52 -6.57 12.83
N GLY A 156 -7.58 -7.31 12.22
CA GLY A 156 -7.28 -7.20 10.80
C GLY A 156 -5.85 -6.75 10.52
N SER A 157 -5.67 -5.63 9.85
CA SER A 157 -4.36 -5.17 9.34
C SER A 157 -3.70 -6.25 8.49
N ILE A 158 -4.48 -6.85 7.57
CA ILE A 158 -4.00 -7.87 6.64
C ILE A 158 -3.22 -7.18 5.55
N GLY A 159 -1.90 -7.26 5.64
CA GLY A 159 -0.98 -6.58 4.73
C GLY A 159 0.44 -6.59 5.27
N VAL A 160 1.40 -6.19 4.44
CA VAL A 160 2.82 -6.13 4.75
C VAL A 160 3.38 -4.76 4.38
N VAL A 161 4.33 -4.27 5.15
CA VAL A 161 4.96 -2.97 4.93
C VAL A 161 6.46 -3.05 5.13
N GLN A 162 7.21 -2.35 4.27
CA GLN A 162 8.64 -2.05 4.46
C GLN A 162 8.84 -0.55 4.32
N ALA A 163 9.45 0.08 5.32
CA ALA A 163 9.79 1.49 5.27
C ALA A 163 11.28 1.66 5.00
N VAL A 164 11.63 2.42 3.98
CA VAL A 164 13.01 2.81 3.65
C VAL A 164 13.12 4.31 3.79
N ILE A 165 14.14 4.77 4.52
CA ILE A 165 14.38 6.20 4.73
C ILE A 165 15.50 6.65 3.81
N ASP A 166 15.15 7.53 2.88
CA ASP A 166 16.12 8.24 2.05
C ASP A 166 16.49 9.57 2.71
N ASN A 167 17.72 9.67 3.19
CA ASN A 167 18.29 10.87 3.77
C ASN A 167 19.43 11.46 2.91
N SER A 168 19.60 11.00 1.67
CA SER A 168 20.68 11.43 0.77
C SER A 168 20.71 12.95 0.59
N THR A 169 19.56 13.57 0.28
CA THR A 169 19.46 15.03 0.13
C THR A 169 19.83 15.81 1.40
N ALA A 170 19.55 15.27 2.58
CA ALA A 170 19.90 15.90 3.84
C ALA A 170 21.43 15.86 4.07
N LEU A 171 22.07 14.75 3.74
CA LEU A 171 23.52 14.60 3.82
C LEU A 171 24.23 15.48 2.78
N ASP A 172 23.76 15.55 1.56
CA ASP A 172 24.29 16.45 0.53
C ASP A 172 24.27 17.91 1.01
N LYS A 173 23.16 18.37 1.59
CA LYS A 173 23.06 19.73 2.16
C LYS A 173 24.00 19.95 3.33
N ALA A 174 24.36 18.90 4.07
CA ALA A 174 25.35 18.94 5.16
C ALA A 174 26.79 18.83 4.64
N GLY A 175 27.02 18.75 3.32
CA GLY A 175 28.33 18.58 2.71
C GLY A 175 28.93 17.17 2.90
N ILE A 176 28.11 16.19 3.23
CA ILE A 176 28.53 14.80 3.45
C ILE A 176 28.20 13.99 2.21
N LYS A 177 29.23 13.50 1.52
CA LYS A 177 29.09 12.60 0.38
C LYS A 177 29.23 11.15 0.83
N VAL A 178 28.25 10.33 0.53
CA VAL A 178 28.27 8.89 0.80
C VAL A 178 28.72 8.15 -0.45
N GLU A 179 29.78 7.35 -0.34
CA GLU A 179 30.24 6.47 -1.40
C GLU A 179 30.08 5.02 -0.92
N VAL A 180 29.37 4.22 -1.74
CA VAL A 180 29.11 2.81 -1.44
C VAL A 180 29.78 1.91 -2.46
N PHE A 181 30.65 1.04 -1.98
CA PHE A 181 31.32 0.02 -2.79
C PHE A 181 30.68 -1.34 -2.51
N SER A 182 30.13 -1.96 -3.54
CA SER A 182 29.49 -3.26 -3.37
C SER A 182 29.61 -4.13 -4.63
N VAL A 183 29.57 -5.45 -4.43
CA VAL A 183 29.45 -6.42 -5.50
C VAL A 183 28.08 -7.08 -5.41
N GLY A 184 27.35 -7.04 -6.53
CA GLY A 184 25.94 -7.48 -6.61
C GLY A 184 24.97 -6.28 -6.65
N LYS A 185 24.08 -6.30 -7.65
CA LYS A 185 23.14 -5.20 -7.99
C LYS A 185 22.34 -4.66 -6.80
N TYR A 186 21.93 -5.57 -5.90
CA TYR A 186 21.04 -5.25 -4.79
C TYR A 186 21.73 -5.25 -3.42
N LYS A 187 23.05 -5.54 -3.37
CA LYS A 187 23.76 -5.75 -2.09
C LYS A 187 23.77 -4.51 -1.18
N ALA A 188 23.76 -3.32 -1.78
CA ALA A 188 23.75 -2.04 -1.07
C ALA A 188 22.35 -1.39 -1.06
N MET A 189 21.30 -2.14 -1.35
CA MET A 189 19.94 -1.61 -1.33
C MET A 189 19.56 -1.07 0.06
N GLY A 190 19.09 0.17 0.12
CA GLY A 190 18.74 0.83 1.38
C GLY A 190 19.92 1.24 2.23
N ALA A 191 21.15 1.28 1.68
CA ALA A 191 22.30 1.82 2.40
C ALA A 191 22.04 3.26 2.84
N PRO A 192 22.31 3.62 4.12
CA PRO A 192 22.07 4.98 4.61
C PRO A 192 22.78 6.03 3.76
N GLY A 193 22.05 7.08 3.39
CA GLY A 193 22.59 8.17 2.58
C GLY A 193 22.54 7.94 1.08
N THR A 194 21.92 6.86 0.62
CA THR A 194 21.73 6.60 -0.82
C THR A 194 20.24 6.47 -1.16
N PRO A 195 19.79 7.03 -2.29
CA PRO A 195 18.43 6.82 -2.77
C PRO A 195 18.28 5.40 -3.31
N LEU A 196 17.04 4.88 -3.28
CA LEU A 196 16.72 3.64 -3.97
C LEU A 196 16.67 3.87 -5.48
N THR A 197 17.20 2.92 -6.26
CA THR A 197 16.97 2.85 -7.71
C THR A 197 15.59 2.28 -8.02
N ASP A 198 15.12 2.46 -9.25
CA ASP A 198 13.81 1.92 -9.68
C ASP A 198 13.78 0.39 -9.63
N ASP A 199 14.83 -0.29 -10.05
CA ASP A 199 14.97 -1.75 -9.93
C ASP A 199 14.91 -2.23 -8.47
N GLN A 200 15.47 -1.47 -7.54
CA GLN A 200 15.42 -1.79 -6.12
C GLN A 200 14.01 -1.60 -5.55
N ARG A 201 13.29 -0.58 -6.01
CA ARG A 201 11.88 -0.36 -5.66
C ARG A 201 11.00 -1.49 -6.19
N GLU A 202 11.22 -1.90 -7.43
CA GLU A 202 10.51 -3.00 -8.05
C GLU A 202 10.74 -4.32 -7.30
N LEU A 203 11.98 -4.64 -6.93
CA LEU A 203 12.30 -5.81 -6.12
C LEU A 203 11.58 -5.78 -4.76
N ILE A 204 11.60 -4.63 -4.06
CA ILE A 204 10.89 -4.49 -2.78
C ILE A 204 9.39 -4.74 -2.98
N ASN A 205 8.78 -4.11 -3.98
CA ASN A 205 7.35 -4.28 -4.25
C ASN A 205 6.99 -5.71 -4.61
N SER A 206 7.82 -6.40 -5.40
CA SER A 206 7.63 -7.81 -5.74
C SER A 206 7.67 -8.71 -4.51
N ASN A 207 8.65 -8.51 -3.63
CA ASN A 207 8.76 -9.28 -2.37
C ASN A 207 7.55 -9.01 -1.45
N LEU A 208 7.11 -7.76 -1.34
CA LEU A 208 5.94 -7.42 -0.53
C LEU A 208 4.65 -8.04 -1.10
N ALA A 209 4.50 -8.08 -2.43
CA ALA A 209 3.36 -8.71 -3.08
C ALA A 209 3.33 -10.23 -2.85
N GLU A 210 4.49 -10.91 -2.88
CA GLU A 210 4.61 -12.33 -2.58
C GLU A 210 4.18 -12.63 -1.14
N ILE A 211 4.72 -11.90 -0.17
CA ILE A 211 4.37 -12.07 1.26
C ILE A 211 2.88 -11.77 1.51
N ALA A 212 2.35 -10.71 0.89
CA ALA A 212 0.92 -10.38 0.99
C ALA A 212 0.05 -11.50 0.41
N GLY A 213 0.45 -12.08 -0.71
CA GLY A 213 -0.23 -13.23 -1.32
C GLY A 213 -0.27 -14.45 -0.40
N GLU A 214 0.84 -14.77 0.26
CA GLU A 214 0.91 -15.85 1.26
C GLU A 214 -0.02 -15.56 2.45
N PHE A 215 -0.02 -14.33 2.95
CA PHE A 215 -0.89 -13.94 4.04
C PHE A 215 -2.37 -14.07 3.66
N HIS A 216 -2.77 -13.56 2.50
CA HIS A 216 -4.14 -13.68 1.99
C HIS A 216 -4.55 -15.16 1.85
N ALA A 217 -3.71 -15.97 1.25
CA ALA A 217 -3.95 -17.41 1.11
C ALA A 217 -4.13 -18.09 2.47
N ALA A 218 -3.28 -17.81 3.45
CA ALA A 218 -3.34 -18.37 4.79
C ALA A 218 -4.63 -17.98 5.53
N VAL A 219 -5.06 -16.73 5.40
CA VAL A 219 -6.31 -16.24 6.02
C VAL A 219 -7.54 -16.92 5.44
N LEU A 220 -7.53 -17.22 4.16
CA LEU A 220 -8.65 -17.88 3.46
C LEU A 220 -8.61 -19.42 3.58
N ALA A 221 -7.47 -20.01 3.96
CA ALA A 221 -7.28 -21.46 3.98
C ALA A 221 -8.25 -22.24 4.89
N LYS A 222 -8.83 -21.59 5.93
CA LYS A 222 -9.82 -22.20 6.83
C LYS A 222 -11.29 -22.00 6.34
N GLY A 223 -11.50 -21.71 5.07
CA GLY A 223 -12.84 -21.53 4.50
C GLY A 223 -13.52 -20.24 4.91
N ARG A 224 -12.77 -19.24 5.40
CA ARG A 224 -13.33 -17.93 5.72
C ARG A 224 -13.59 -17.15 4.45
N SER A 225 -14.81 -16.69 4.27
CA SER A 225 -15.19 -15.78 3.19
C SER A 225 -14.96 -14.34 3.64
N ILE A 226 -13.75 -13.84 3.41
CA ILE A 226 -13.37 -12.46 3.73
C ILE A 226 -13.27 -11.70 2.40
N PRO A 227 -14.00 -10.58 2.26
CA PRO A 227 -13.95 -9.79 1.04
C PRO A 227 -12.60 -9.12 0.85
N ALA A 228 -12.15 -8.96 -0.40
CA ALA A 228 -10.83 -8.44 -0.73
C ALA A 228 -10.59 -7.03 -0.13
N GLU A 229 -11.62 -6.18 -0.12
CA GLU A 229 -11.54 -4.84 0.46
C GLU A 229 -11.26 -4.82 1.97
N ALA A 230 -11.47 -5.93 2.67
CA ALA A 230 -11.11 -6.07 4.09
C ALA A 230 -9.67 -6.58 4.31
N MET A 231 -8.92 -6.83 3.24
CA MET A 231 -7.55 -7.34 3.25
C MET A 231 -6.52 -6.35 2.70
N GLU A 232 -6.81 -5.05 2.80
CA GLU A 232 -5.96 -3.96 2.29
C GLU A 232 -5.20 -3.22 3.41
N GLY A 233 -4.92 -3.91 4.51
CA GLY A 233 -4.12 -3.37 5.64
C GLY A 233 -4.91 -2.61 6.70
N GLN A 234 -6.24 -2.49 6.60
CA GLN A 234 -7.06 -1.79 7.58
C GLN A 234 -7.25 -2.62 8.86
N THR A 235 -7.48 -1.93 9.97
CA THR A 235 -8.01 -2.53 11.21
C THR A 235 -9.49 -2.21 11.36
N PHE A 236 -10.21 -3.14 11.94
CA PHE A 236 -11.65 -3.08 12.14
C PHE A 236 -12.00 -3.27 13.60
N SER A 237 -12.98 -2.52 14.12
CA SER A 237 -13.56 -2.84 15.43
C SER A 237 -14.16 -4.25 15.42
N GLY A 238 -14.28 -4.91 16.57
CA GLY A 238 -14.89 -6.25 16.65
C GLY A 238 -16.26 -6.33 15.98
N LYS A 239 -17.06 -5.25 16.05
CA LYS A 239 -18.35 -5.15 15.34
C LYS A 239 -18.19 -5.16 13.81
N GLN A 240 -17.16 -4.47 13.29
CA GLN A 240 -16.86 -4.46 11.85
C GLN A 240 -16.22 -5.78 11.43
N ALA A 241 -15.31 -6.33 12.25
CA ALA A 241 -14.65 -7.60 12.00
C ALA A 241 -15.67 -8.74 11.84
N GLN A 242 -16.76 -8.75 12.61
CA GLN A 242 -17.86 -9.71 12.45
C GLN A 242 -18.53 -9.57 11.08
N ARG A 243 -18.76 -8.36 10.58
CA ARG A 243 -19.39 -8.12 9.27
C ARG A 243 -18.54 -8.60 8.11
N TYR A 244 -17.21 -8.53 8.27
CA TYR A 244 -16.24 -8.98 7.25
C TYR A 244 -15.77 -10.43 7.47
N ASN A 245 -16.40 -11.19 8.37
CA ASN A 245 -16.01 -12.58 8.71
C ASN A 245 -14.56 -12.73 9.21
N LEU A 246 -13.97 -11.64 9.73
CA LEU A 246 -12.64 -11.68 10.33
C LEU A 246 -12.66 -12.36 11.70
N ALA A 247 -13.69 -12.09 12.52
CA ALA A 247 -13.87 -12.69 13.85
C ALA A 247 -15.34 -12.72 14.25
N GLY A 248 -15.75 -13.72 14.99
CA GLY A 248 -17.02 -13.74 15.71
C GLY A 248 -16.99 -12.77 16.88
N MET A 249 -18.09 -12.09 17.15
CA MET A 249 -18.19 -11.16 18.28
C MET A 249 -18.64 -11.88 19.55
N VAL A 250 -17.98 -11.58 20.66
CA VAL A 250 -18.33 -12.04 22.00
C VAL A 250 -18.25 -10.86 22.99
N PRO A 251 -19.02 -10.88 24.09
CA PRO A 251 -18.95 -9.82 25.09
C PRO A 251 -17.61 -9.75 25.81
N ASP A 252 -16.97 -10.89 26.07
CA ASP A 252 -15.76 -11.00 26.88
C ASP A 252 -14.99 -12.31 26.63
N ARG A 253 -13.84 -12.44 27.31
CA ARG A 253 -12.98 -13.63 27.29
C ARG A 253 -13.70 -14.87 27.85
N ALA A 254 -14.52 -14.71 28.88
CA ALA A 254 -15.20 -15.82 29.53
C ALA A 254 -16.18 -16.51 28.58
N GLU A 255 -16.90 -15.73 27.77
CA GLU A 255 -17.80 -16.28 26.74
C GLU A 255 -17.03 -17.00 25.62
N ALA A 256 -15.90 -16.44 25.14
CA ALA A 256 -15.05 -17.12 24.16
C ALA A 256 -14.54 -18.46 24.71
N MET A 257 -14.05 -18.47 25.95
CA MET A 257 -13.59 -19.67 26.66
C MET A 257 -14.69 -20.68 26.85
N ARG A 258 -15.88 -20.22 27.23
CA ARG A 258 -17.09 -21.09 27.39
C ARG A 258 -17.42 -21.79 26.07
N ARG A 259 -17.39 -21.08 24.95
CA ARG A 259 -17.65 -21.68 23.63
C ARG A 259 -16.63 -22.76 23.28
N LEU A 260 -15.34 -22.54 23.56
CA LEU A 260 -14.31 -23.54 23.37
C LEU A 260 -14.58 -24.80 24.19
N ARG A 261 -14.92 -24.64 25.50
CA ARG A 261 -15.23 -25.74 26.39
C ARG A 261 -16.47 -26.53 25.95
N VAL A 262 -17.53 -25.84 25.52
CA VAL A 262 -18.75 -26.47 24.99
C VAL A 262 -18.44 -27.26 23.73
N TYR A 263 -17.67 -26.67 22.83
CA TYR A 263 -17.24 -27.34 21.60
C TYR A 263 -16.42 -28.60 21.92
N HIS A 264 -15.45 -28.52 22.84
CA HIS A 264 -14.66 -29.67 23.26
C HIS A 264 -15.56 -30.75 23.90
N ALA A 265 -16.42 -30.39 24.85
CA ALA A 265 -17.32 -31.33 25.49
C ALA A 265 -18.24 -32.04 24.48
N SER A 266 -18.67 -31.35 23.43
CA SER A 266 -19.48 -31.94 22.37
C SER A 266 -18.74 -32.95 21.50
N VAL A 267 -17.42 -32.75 21.32
CA VAL A 267 -16.55 -33.69 20.60
C VAL A 267 -16.25 -34.93 21.46
N ASP A 268 -16.06 -34.75 22.77
CA ASP A 268 -15.63 -35.81 23.67
C ASP A 268 -16.82 -36.76 24.06
N THR A 269 -18.03 -36.24 24.05
CA THR A 269 -19.21 -37.02 24.46
C THR A 269 -19.77 -37.93 23.39
N GLY A 270 -19.14 -38.18 22.25
CA GLY A 270 -19.43 -39.26 21.29
C GLY A 270 -20.91 -39.72 21.19
N SER A 271 -21.87 -38.87 21.52
CA SER A 271 -23.25 -39.24 21.75
C SER A 271 -24.05 -39.30 20.44
N ARG A 272 -24.52 -40.51 20.10
CA ARG A 272 -25.39 -40.83 18.98
C ARG A 272 -26.68 -39.98 18.89
N ALA A 273 -27.07 -39.26 19.96
CA ALA A 273 -28.27 -38.43 19.96
C ALA A 273 -28.08 -37.07 19.22
N MET A 274 -26.83 -36.63 19.04
CA MET A 274 -26.51 -35.36 18.33
C MET A 274 -26.32 -35.55 16.83
N THR A 275 -26.28 -36.81 16.35
CA THR A 275 -26.07 -37.11 14.94
C THR A 275 -27.22 -36.57 14.07
N THR A 276 -28.47 -36.68 14.53
CA THR A 276 -29.64 -36.22 13.78
C THR A 276 -29.72 -34.68 13.71
N ALA A 277 -29.50 -33.98 14.82
CA ALA A 277 -29.49 -32.51 14.82
C ALA A 277 -28.25 -31.92 14.14
N LEU A 278 -27.12 -32.66 14.17
CA LEU A 278 -25.93 -32.28 13.42
C LEU A 278 -26.06 -32.58 11.94
N GLU A 279 -26.79 -33.66 11.56
CA GLU A 279 -27.12 -33.98 10.17
C GLU A 279 -28.05 -32.92 9.58
N ASP A 280 -29.05 -32.44 10.34
CA ASP A 280 -29.90 -31.34 9.93
C ASP A 280 -29.13 -30.01 9.83
N GLN A 281 -28.27 -29.71 10.81
CA GLN A 281 -27.38 -28.54 10.73
C GLN A 281 -26.31 -28.69 9.62
N LEU A 282 -25.82 -29.91 9.40
CA LEU A 282 -24.88 -30.17 8.30
C LEU A 282 -25.58 -30.06 6.94
N LEU A 283 -26.86 -30.45 6.85
CA LEU A 283 -27.67 -30.28 5.65
C LEU A 283 -27.97 -28.79 5.40
N GLU A 284 -28.29 -28.05 6.45
CA GLU A 284 -28.50 -26.61 6.39
C GLU A 284 -27.20 -25.86 6.06
N ALA A 285 -26.08 -26.25 6.68
CA ALA A 285 -24.76 -25.74 6.37
C ALA A 285 -24.29 -26.11 4.94
N ARG A 286 -24.59 -27.35 4.46
CA ARG A 286 -24.37 -27.72 3.05
C ARG A 286 -25.18 -26.87 2.10
N THR A 287 -26.45 -26.61 2.41
CA THR A 287 -27.29 -25.73 1.62
C THR A 287 -26.71 -24.30 1.58
N GLN A 288 -26.24 -23.78 2.72
CA GLN A 288 -25.56 -22.50 2.80
C GLN A 288 -24.22 -22.50 2.04
N VAL A 289 -23.45 -23.58 2.09
CA VAL A 289 -22.22 -23.74 1.31
C VAL A 289 -22.50 -23.81 -0.19
N ASP A 290 -23.57 -24.51 -0.59
CA ASP A 290 -23.97 -24.59 -1.99
C ASP A 290 -24.52 -23.24 -2.50
N ASP A 291 -25.19 -22.47 -1.65
CA ASP A 291 -25.62 -21.10 -1.97
C ASP A 291 -24.42 -20.16 -2.05
N LEU A 292 -23.50 -20.22 -1.09
CA LEU A 292 -22.25 -19.47 -1.09
C LEU A 292 -21.36 -19.86 -2.28
N ALA A 293 -21.32 -21.14 -2.67
CA ALA A 293 -20.58 -21.59 -3.87
C ALA A 293 -21.20 -21.02 -5.16
N ARG A 294 -22.53 -20.90 -5.21
CA ARG A 294 -23.23 -20.23 -6.33
C ARG A 294 -22.93 -18.74 -6.36
N ASP A 295 -22.97 -18.08 -5.21
CA ASP A 295 -22.63 -16.65 -5.08
C ASP A 295 -21.15 -16.41 -5.41
N HIS A 296 -20.26 -17.27 -4.95
CA HIS A 296 -18.83 -17.20 -5.26
C HIS A 296 -18.55 -17.41 -6.75
N LYS A 297 -19.31 -18.31 -7.40
CA LYS A 297 -19.23 -18.51 -8.85
C LYS A 297 -19.73 -17.26 -9.60
N ALA A 298 -20.86 -16.70 -9.16
CA ALA A 298 -21.36 -15.46 -9.74
C ALA A 298 -20.40 -14.27 -9.57
N GLN A 299 -19.74 -14.18 -8.40
CA GLN A 299 -18.69 -13.19 -8.17
C GLN A 299 -17.44 -13.44 -9.02
N ALA A 300 -17.05 -14.70 -9.20
CA ALA A 300 -15.93 -15.06 -10.09
C ALA A 300 -16.22 -14.71 -11.55
N ASP A 301 -17.44 -14.94 -12.00
CA ASP A 301 -17.90 -14.58 -13.34
C ASP A 301 -17.90 -13.04 -13.52
N LEU A 302 -18.38 -12.28 -12.53
CA LEU A 302 -18.30 -10.81 -12.52
C LEU A 302 -16.85 -10.28 -12.49
N LEU A 303 -15.97 -10.96 -11.76
CA LEU A 303 -14.55 -10.62 -11.72
C LEU A 303 -13.86 -10.88 -13.07
N ALA A 304 -14.24 -11.97 -13.74
CA ALA A 304 -13.75 -12.28 -15.08
C ALA A 304 -14.22 -11.23 -16.10
N GLU A 305 -15.48 -10.79 -16.00
CA GLU A 305 -16.02 -9.71 -16.84
C GLU A 305 -15.36 -8.37 -16.55
N ALA A 306 -15.14 -8.04 -15.27
CA ALA A 306 -14.41 -6.85 -14.87
C ALA A 306 -12.95 -6.87 -15.35
N SER A 307 -12.28 -8.03 -15.28
CA SER A 307 -10.92 -8.22 -15.81
C SER A 307 -10.87 -8.02 -17.32
N ALA A 308 -11.82 -8.59 -18.06
CA ALA A 308 -11.92 -8.39 -19.50
C ALA A 308 -12.15 -6.91 -19.87
N THR A 309 -13.00 -6.23 -19.08
CA THR A 309 -13.24 -4.78 -19.24
C THR A 309 -11.97 -3.97 -18.94
N GLN A 310 -11.23 -4.35 -17.89
CA GLN A 310 -9.96 -3.73 -17.54
C GLN A 310 -8.91 -3.89 -18.64
N ASP A 311 -8.82 -5.08 -19.25
CA ASP A 311 -7.88 -5.33 -20.35
C ASP A 311 -8.28 -4.54 -21.62
N SER A 312 -9.58 -4.40 -21.89
CA SER A 312 -10.08 -3.53 -22.94
C SER A 312 -9.71 -2.06 -22.71
N LEU A 313 -9.95 -1.57 -21.49
CA LEU A 313 -9.57 -0.20 -21.11
C LEU A 313 -8.07 0.04 -21.16
N ARG A 314 -7.26 -0.95 -20.77
CA ARG A 314 -5.79 -0.87 -20.93
C ARG A 314 -5.39 -0.76 -22.39
N GLY A 315 -6.07 -1.50 -23.28
CA GLY A 315 -5.88 -1.38 -24.73
C GLY A 315 -6.20 0.03 -25.25
N GLU A 316 -7.34 0.60 -24.82
CA GLU A 316 -7.72 1.98 -25.17
C GLU A 316 -6.71 3.01 -24.63
N VAL A 317 -6.28 2.88 -23.38
CA VAL A 317 -5.27 3.75 -22.79
C VAL A 317 -3.94 3.68 -23.56
N ALA A 318 -3.53 2.49 -23.99
CA ALA A 318 -2.32 2.32 -24.80
C ALA A 318 -2.45 3.01 -26.16
N LEU A 319 -3.60 2.89 -26.84
CA LEU A 319 -3.88 3.57 -28.10
C LEU A 319 -3.89 5.10 -27.92
N LEU A 320 -4.60 5.61 -26.92
CA LEU A 320 -4.64 7.04 -26.62
C LEU A 320 -3.25 7.60 -26.23
N THR A 321 -2.45 6.79 -25.55
CA THR A 321 -1.07 7.18 -25.20
C THR A 321 -0.21 7.29 -26.45
N ALA A 322 -0.33 6.35 -27.40
CA ALA A 322 0.39 6.41 -28.67
C ALA A 322 -0.05 7.61 -29.52
N GLU A 323 -1.36 7.91 -29.55
CA GLU A 323 -1.90 9.08 -30.26
C GLU A 323 -1.40 10.39 -29.63
N LEU A 324 -1.33 10.45 -28.30
CA LEU A 324 -0.80 11.59 -27.55
C LEU A 324 0.70 11.83 -27.85
N GLU A 325 1.49 10.79 -27.99
CA GLU A 325 2.91 10.91 -28.39
C GLU A 325 3.05 11.38 -29.84
N THR A 326 2.16 10.94 -30.73
CA THR A 326 2.14 11.43 -32.13
C THR A 326 1.79 12.92 -32.18
N LEU A 327 0.75 13.34 -31.45
CA LEU A 327 0.35 14.75 -31.37
C LEU A 327 1.41 15.63 -30.71
N LYS A 328 2.14 15.11 -29.73
CA LYS A 328 3.29 15.83 -29.16
C LYS A 328 4.40 16.04 -30.18
N ALA A 329 4.71 15.02 -30.98
CA ALA A 329 5.71 15.14 -32.05
C ALA A 329 5.30 16.17 -33.13
N GLU A 330 4.01 16.15 -33.52
CA GLU A 330 3.45 17.13 -34.45
C GLU A 330 3.51 18.57 -33.91
N ARG A 331 3.14 18.74 -32.62
CA ARG A 331 3.25 20.04 -31.93
C ARG A 331 4.69 20.55 -31.92
N ASP A 332 5.65 19.66 -31.63
CA ASP A 332 7.05 20.06 -31.51
C ASP A 332 7.65 20.40 -32.92
N ALA A 333 7.21 19.67 -33.95
CA ALA A 333 7.52 20.01 -35.35
C ALA A 333 6.96 21.39 -35.73
N ALA A 334 5.67 21.65 -35.46
CA ALA A 334 5.02 22.93 -35.74
C ALA A 334 5.69 24.09 -34.97
N LYS A 335 6.12 23.83 -33.72
CA LYS A 335 6.87 24.80 -32.93
C LYS A 335 8.25 25.11 -33.55
N GLY A 336 8.92 24.11 -34.09
CA GLY A 336 10.18 24.28 -34.85
C GLY A 336 9.99 25.11 -36.11
N GLU A 337 8.91 24.84 -36.87
CA GLU A 337 8.56 25.65 -38.05
C GLU A 337 8.24 27.10 -37.68
N SER A 338 7.49 27.28 -36.60
CA SER A 338 7.16 28.64 -36.08
C SER A 338 8.44 29.41 -35.73
N THR A 339 9.41 28.77 -35.06
CA THR A 339 10.70 29.40 -34.73
C THR A 339 11.48 29.77 -35.96
N THR A 340 11.49 28.90 -36.98
CA THR A 340 12.14 29.14 -38.24
C THR A 340 11.51 30.32 -39.02
N LEU A 341 10.18 30.38 -39.02
CA LEU A 341 9.44 31.49 -39.62
C LEU A 341 9.70 32.82 -38.90
N GLN A 342 9.76 32.80 -37.56
CA GLN A 342 10.12 33.97 -36.77
C GLN A 342 11.54 34.50 -37.11
N SER A 343 12.49 33.57 -37.24
CA SER A 343 13.86 33.95 -37.67
C SER A 343 13.86 34.57 -39.06
N ARG A 344 13.17 33.97 -40.04
CA ARG A 344 13.03 34.52 -41.38
C ARG A 344 12.36 35.90 -41.40
N LEU A 345 11.36 36.09 -40.56
CA LEU A 345 10.69 37.37 -40.41
C LEU A 345 11.66 38.44 -39.88
N ALA A 346 12.47 38.10 -38.88
CA ALA A 346 13.48 39.00 -38.34
C ALA A 346 14.54 39.37 -39.39
N ASP A 347 15.00 38.40 -40.19
CA ASP A 347 15.96 38.62 -41.28
C ASP A 347 15.37 39.55 -42.38
N LEU A 348 14.11 39.35 -42.75
CA LEU A 348 13.39 40.21 -43.69
C LEU A 348 13.24 41.64 -43.16
N GLN A 349 12.88 41.78 -41.88
CA GLN A 349 12.76 43.08 -41.23
C GLN A 349 14.11 43.81 -41.18
N ALA A 350 15.19 43.09 -40.90
CA ALA A 350 16.56 43.64 -40.95
C ALA A 350 16.95 44.10 -42.37
N SER A 351 16.63 43.26 -43.36
CA SER A 351 16.87 43.59 -44.78
C SER A 351 16.05 44.79 -45.24
N GLN A 352 14.80 44.90 -44.80
CA GLN A 352 13.95 46.06 -45.07
C GLN A 352 14.55 47.34 -44.47
N ALA A 353 15.01 47.25 -43.20
CA ALA A 353 15.61 48.41 -42.52
C ALA A 353 16.94 48.84 -43.20
N ASP A 354 17.73 47.90 -43.72
CA ASP A 354 18.93 48.23 -44.49
C ASP A 354 18.60 48.84 -45.86
N PHE A 355 17.59 48.28 -46.53
CA PHE A 355 17.05 48.89 -47.76
C PHE A 355 16.56 50.32 -47.54
N ASP A 356 15.78 50.53 -46.52
CA ASP A 356 15.25 51.87 -46.17
C ASP A 356 16.41 52.84 -45.87
N LYS A 357 17.45 52.43 -45.18
CA LYS A 357 18.66 53.26 -44.97
C LYS A 357 19.36 53.58 -46.28
N ARG A 358 19.53 52.59 -47.16
CA ARG A 358 20.17 52.83 -48.50
C ARG A 358 19.33 53.76 -49.33
N VAL A 359 18.01 53.64 -49.32
CA VAL A 359 17.08 54.58 -49.96
C VAL A 359 17.24 55.96 -49.37
N GLN A 360 17.29 56.12 -48.08
CA GLN A 360 17.49 57.44 -47.45
C GLN A 360 18.84 58.09 -47.83
N ILE A 361 19.91 57.29 -47.83
CA ILE A 361 21.25 57.78 -48.24
C ILE A 361 21.20 58.24 -49.68
N GLU A 362 20.63 57.46 -50.62
CA GLU A 362 20.57 57.81 -52.02
C GLU A 362 19.64 58.98 -52.26
N VAL A 363 18.49 59.08 -51.56
CA VAL A 363 17.61 60.27 -51.59
C VAL A 363 18.38 61.52 -51.13
N ALA A 364 19.08 61.41 -49.98
CA ALA A 364 19.90 62.50 -49.46
C ALA A 364 20.96 62.94 -50.48
N ARG A 365 21.59 61.96 -51.16
CA ARG A 365 22.61 62.19 -52.22
C ARG A 365 22.00 62.94 -53.43
N VAL A 366 20.83 62.51 -53.92
CA VAL A 366 20.12 63.12 -55.03
C VAL A 366 19.68 64.54 -54.68
N VAL A 367 19.10 64.75 -53.47
CA VAL A 367 18.70 66.08 -52.95
C VAL A 367 19.91 67.01 -52.88
N ALA A 368 21.05 66.52 -52.39
CA ALA A 368 22.28 67.29 -52.28
C ALA A 368 22.88 67.67 -53.70
N SER A 369 22.66 66.80 -54.69
CA SER A 369 23.18 67.03 -56.06
C SER A 369 22.29 67.86 -56.97
N THR A 370 20.96 67.88 -56.67
CA THR A 370 19.96 68.54 -57.54
C THR A 370 19.35 69.83 -56.96
N GLY A 371 19.55 70.10 -55.69
CA GLY A 371 18.97 71.25 -54.98
C GLY A 371 17.47 71.25 -54.87
N THR A 372 16.80 70.11 -55.07
CA THR A 372 15.34 69.95 -55.08
C THR A 372 14.80 69.57 -53.69
N THR A 373 13.83 70.34 -53.16
CA THR A 373 13.13 69.98 -51.95
C THR A 373 12.06 68.88 -52.24
N LEU A 374 12.16 67.73 -51.53
CA LEU A 374 11.18 66.67 -51.66
C LEU A 374 9.85 67.02 -50.99
N PRO A 375 8.70 66.64 -51.60
CA PRO A 375 7.39 66.79 -50.91
C PRO A 375 7.32 65.88 -49.74
N ALA A 376 6.55 66.28 -48.70
CA ALA A 376 6.34 65.55 -47.48
C ALA A 376 5.81 64.13 -47.77
N ARG A 377 6.44 63.13 -47.11
CA ARG A 377 6.10 61.71 -47.24
C ARG A 377 4.63 61.50 -46.92
N VAL A 378 3.85 61.04 -47.87
CA VAL A 378 2.52 60.52 -47.63
C VAL A 378 2.67 59.11 -47.07
N THR A 379 2.39 58.91 -45.83
CA THR A 379 2.24 57.57 -45.24
C THR A 379 0.95 56.96 -45.76
N PRO A 380 0.98 55.75 -46.35
CA PRO A 380 -0.30 55.10 -46.64
C PRO A 380 -1.01 54.77 -45.34
N ALA A 381 -2.26 55.22 -45.20
CA ALA A 381 -3.15 54.77 -44.17
C ALA A 381 -3.55 53.32 -44.50
N GLY A 382 -2.81 52.39 -43.95
CA GLY A 382 -3.12 50.94 -44.06
C GLY A 382 -3.80 50.48 -42.76
N ASP A 383 -4.97 50.10 -42.91
CA ASP A 383 -5.92 49.31 -42.12
C ASP A 383 -5.45 48.62 -40.81
N ALA A 384 -4.92 49.38 -39.87
CA ALA A 384 -4.75 48.85 -38.50
C ALA A 384 -6.08 48.63 -37.78
N THR A 385 -7.16 49.27 -38.25
CA THR A 385 -8.50 49.15 -37.65
C THR A 385 -9.21 47.82 -37.98
N GLN A 386 -8.99 47.30 -39.20
CA GLN A 386 -9.64 46.04 -39.59
C GLN A 386 -9.01 44.80 -38.92
N ALA A 387 -7.70 44.79 -38.68
CA ALA A 387 -7.04 43.69 -37.96
C ALA A 387 -7.40 43.66 -36.46
N ALA A 388 -7.58 44.81 -35.83
CA ALA A 388 -7.98 44.90 -34.44
C ALA A 388 -9.44 44.45 -34.22
N ASP A 389 -10.29 44.74 -35.20
CA ASP A 389 -11.72 44.35 -35.13
C ASP A 389 -11.92 42.83 -35.32
N LEU A 390 -11.15 42.21 -36.24
CA LEU A 390 -11.12 40.78 -36.45
C LEU A 390 -10.57 40.00 -35.24
N HIS A 391 -9.56 40.52 -34.58
CA HIS A 391 -9.03 39.94 -33.34
C HIS A 391 -10.03 40.04 -32.17
N ALA A 392 -10.76 41.12 -32.05
CA ALA A 392 -11.80 41.31 -31.04
C ALA A 392 -12.98 40.35 -31.27
N GLN A 393 -13.37 40.14 -32.51
CA GLN A 393 -14.42 39.20 -32.89
C GLN A 393 -14.02 37.76 -32.60
N PHE A 394 -12.77 37.36 -32.84
CA PHE A 394 -12.24 36.03 -32.52
C PHE A 394 -12.19 35.78 -31.00
N ALA A 395 -11.77 36.77 -30.22
CA ALA A 395 -11.71 36.68 -28.76
C ALA A 395 -13.08 36.54 -28.09
N ALA A 396 -14.13 36.99 -28.76
CA ALA A 396 -15.51 36.90 -28.27
C ALA A 396 -16.15 35.52 -28.45
N ILE A 397 -15.52 34.62 -29.23
CA ILE A 397 -16.01 33.26 -29.47
C ILE A 397 -15.52 32.34 -28.35
N THR A 398 -16.43 31.88 -27.50
CA THR A 398 -16.10 31.01 -26.35
C THR A 398 -16.08 29.51 -26.70
N ASP A 399 -16.60 29.14 -27.88
CA ASP A 399 -16.61 27.73 -28.34
C ASP A 399 -15.35 27.43 -29.18
N PRO A 400 -14.50 26.43 -28.78
CA PRO A 400 -13.28 26.08 -29.51
C PRO A 400 -13.54 25.61 -30.95
N THR A 401 -14.69 24.98 -31.21
CA THR A 401 -15.06 24.51 -32.56
C THR A 401 -15.44 25.68 -33.47
N ALA A 402 -16.12 26.67 -32.93
CA ALA A 402 -16.48 27.88 -33.64
C ALA A 402 -15.24 28.77 -33.92
N GLN A 403 -14.27 28.80 -33.01
CA GLN A 403 -12.97 29.49 -33.23
C GLN A 403 -12.20 28.91 -34.43
N THR A 404 -12.19 27.59 -34.57
CA THR A 404 -11.51 26.92 -35.69
C THR A 404 -12.20 27.20 -37.04
N LEU A 405 -13.50 27.36 -37.05
CA LEU A 405 -14.29 27.67 -38.26
C LEU A 405 -14.24 29.16 -38.65
N PHE A 406 -13.92 30.04 -37.72
CA PHE A 406 -13.81 31.50 -37.97
C PHE A 406 -12.73 31.81 -39.02
N TRP A 407 -11.55 31.21 -38.90
CA TRP A 407 -10.44 31.38 -39.84
C TRP A 407 -10.60 30.64 -41.17
N ARG A 408 -11.53 29.70 -41.29
CA ARG A 408 -11.85 29.00 -42.54
C ARG A 408 -12.80 29.79 -43.47
N LYS A 409 -13.42 30.88 -42.97
CA LYS A 409 -14.39 31.66 -43.71
C LYS A 409 -13.83 33.05 -44.15
N LEU A 410 -12.66 33.41 -43.66
CA LEU A 410 -11.84 34.55 -44.10
C LEU A 410 -10.81 34.13 -45.14
#